data_d1c61dd41b4938f80e9aa4bab950abf0
#
_entry.id   d1c61dd41b4938f80e9aa4bab950abf0
#
_cell.length_a   1.000
_cell.length_b   1.000
_cell.length_c   1.000
_cell.angle_alpha   90.00
_cell.angle_beta   90.00
_cell.angle_gamma   90.00
#
_symmetry.space_group_name_H-M   'P 1'
#
loop_
_entity.id
_entity.type
_entity.pdbx_description
1 polymer ?
#
loop_
_entity_poly.entity_id
_entity_poly.type
_entity_poly.pdbx_seq_one_letter_code
_entity_poly.pdbx_strand_id
1 'polypeptide(L)'
;MDFVQEFVDNIKQKHDIKLNDIIYTSLSDHLFGVEKRLREGIYIKNSLLLDIKNLYKLQYQIGVEMIDKFKEKFDIDLPIDEVGFIALHFVNAQN
;
A
#
# COMPACT_ATOMS: atom_id res chain seq x y z
N MET A 1 15.76 -4.44 9.13
CA MET A 1 15.04 -4.26 7.86
C MET A 1 13.65 -3.79 8.15
N ASP A 2 13.19 -2.81 7.42
CA ASP A 2 11.86 -2.30 7.66
C ASP A 2 10.79 -3.11 6.92
N PHE A 3 9.55 -2.88 7.34
CA PHE A 3 8.39 -3.58 6.82
C PHE A 3 8.20 -3.36 5.31
N VAL A 4 8.38 -2.13 4.84
CA VAL A 4 8.15 -1.78 3.44
C VAL A 4 9.12 -2.53 2.54
N GLN A 5 10.40 -2.57 2.89
CA GLN A 5 11.39 -3.27 2.07
C GLN A 5 11.04 -4.76 1.95
N GLU A 6 10.73 -5.40 3.07
CA GLU A 6 10.35 -6.82 3.04
C GLU A 6 9.10 -7.05 2.21
N PHE A 7 8.10 -6.20 2.39
CA PHE A 7 6.84 -6.34 1.66
C PHE A 7 7.04 -6.17 0.16
N VAL A 8 7.73 -5.10 -0.23
CA VAL A 8 7.95 -4.80 -1.66
C VAL A 8 8.78 -5.90 -2.33
N ASP A 9 9.85 -6.36 -1.66
CA ASP A 9 10.69 -7.42 -2.21
C ASP A 9 9.89 -8.71 -2.40
N ASN A 10 9.02 -9.04 -1.45
CA ASN A 10 8.14 -10.20 -1.53
C ASN A 10 7.14 -10.07 -2.69
N ILE A 11 6.56 -8.89 -2.87
CA ILE A 11 5.61 -8.64 -3.96
C ILE A 11 6.28 -8.77 -5.32
N LYS A 12 7.48 -8.22 -5.48
CA LYS A 12 8.24 -8.33 -6.74
C LYS A 12 8.46 -9.79 -7.12
N GLN A 13 8.79 -10.60 -6.14
CA GLN A 13 9.06 -12.03 -6.35
C GLN A 13 7.77 -12.81 -6.59
N LYS A 14 6.76 -12.58 -5.74
CA LYS A 14 5.50 -13.33 -5.77
C LYS A 14 4.74 -13.11 -7.09
N HIS A 15 4.72 -11.88 -7.57
CA HIS A 15 3.96 -11.50 -8.77
C HIS A 15 4.83 -11.36 -10.01
N ASP A 16 6.14 -11.58 -9.89
CA ASP A 16 7.09 -11.46 -11.00
C ASP A 16 6.96 -10.10 -11.70
N ILE A 17 6.98 -9.03 -10.93
CA ILE A 17 6.87 -7.67 -11.46
C ILE A 17 8.11 -6.86 -11.16
N LYS A 18 8.37 -5.86 -12.01
CA LYS A 18 9.48 -4.92 -11.83
C LYS A 18 8.91 -3.60 -11.33
N LEU A 19 9.56 -3.05 -10.31
CA LEU A 19 9.15 -1.80 -9.70
C LEU A 19 10.34 -0.84 -9.64
N ASN A 20 10.06 0.43 -9.91
CA ASN A 20 11.03 1.49 -9.72
C ASN A 20 11.37 1.60 -8.23
N ASP A 21 12.65 1.82 -7.93
CA ASP A 21 13.12 1.87 -6.54
C ASP A 21 12.49 2.98 -5.71
N ILE A 22 11.91 3.98 -6.35
CA ILE A 22 11.20 5.05 -5.63
C ILE A 22 10.08 4.49 -4.73
N ILE A 23 9.56 3.29 -5.05
CA ILE A 23 8.50 2.67 -4.26
C ILE A 23 8.88 2.53 -2.79
N TYR A 24 10.15 2.23 -2.50
CA TYR A 24 10.59 2.00 -1.12
C TYR A 24 10.44 3.26 -0.27
N THR A 25 10.84 4.41 -0.79
CA THR A 25 10.71 5.67 -0.06
C THR A 25 9.30 6.25 -0.11
N SER A 26 8.67 6.25 -1.29
CA SER A 26 7.34 6.84 -1.42
C SER A 26 6.30 6.09 -0.58
N LEU A 27 6.38 4.76 -0.56
CA LEU A 27 5.45 3.96 0.22
C LEU A 27 5.72 4.09 1.72
N SER A 28 7.01 4.14 2.12
CA SER A 28 7.38 4.35 3.52
C SER A 28 6.87 5.69 4.03
N ASP A 29 7.04 6.75 3.24
CA ASP A 29 6.54 8.08 3.59
C ASP A 29 5.01 8.09 3.70
N HIS A 30 4.34 7.41 2.77
CA HIS A 30 2.89 7.31 2.79
C HIS A 30 2.39 6.64 4.06
N LEU A 31 2.96 5.48 4.41
CA LEU A 31 2.57 4.73 5.60
C LEU A 31 2.86 5.50 6.89
N PHE A 32 3.97 6.22 6.93
CA PHE A 32 4.29 7.08 8.07
C PHE A 32 3.20 8.15 8.27
N GLY A 33 2.78 8.78 7.17
CA GLY A 33 1.70 9.77 7.21
C GLY A 33 0.36 9.18 7.62
N VAL A 34 0.05 7.98 7.14
CA VAL A 34 -1.19 7.27 7.51
C VAL A 34 -1.21 6.98 9.00
N GLU A 35 -0.14 6.44 9.54
CA GLU A 35 -0.04 6.13 10.95
C GLU A 35 -0.22 7.38 11.82
N LYS A 36 0.42 8.48 11.41
CA LYS A 36 0.29 9.75 12.12
C LYS A 36 -1.15 10.24 12.12
N ARG A 37 -1.82 10.20 10.95
CA ARG A 37 -3.22 10.61 10.85
C ARG A 37 -4.15 9.75 11.69
N LEU A 38 -3.92 8.43 11.71
CA LEU A 38 -4.73 7.52 12.51
C LEU A 38 -4.63 7.83 14.00
N ARG A 39 -3.42 8.15 14.47
CA ARG A 39 -3.23 8.55 15.87
C ARG A 39 -3.95 9.84 16.21
N GLU A 40 -4.14 10.72 15.23
CA GLU A 40 -4.85 11.99 15.38
C GLU A 40 -6.36 11.86 15.11
N GLY A 41 -6.83 10.65 14.78
CA GLY A 41 -8.24 10.41 14.47
C GLY A 41 -8.67 10.92 13.11
N ILE A 42 -7.74 11.11 12.19
CA ILE A 42 -8.01 11.63 10.86
C ILE A 42 -8.08 10.48 9.86
N TYR A 43 -9.20 10.39 9.13
CA TYR A 43 -9.41 9.38 8.09
C TYR A 43 -9.64 10.08 6.77
N ILE A 44 -8.91 9.65 5.73
CA ILE A 44 -9.04 10.21 4.38
C ILE A 44 -9.77 9.20 3.50
N LYS A 45 -10.89 9.62 2.92
CA LYS A 45 -11.63 8.79 1.98
C LYS A 45 -10.93 8.77 0.63
N ASN A 46 -11.01 7.62 -0.03
CA ASN A 46 -10.57 7.49 -1.41
C ASN A 46 -11.80 7.37 -2.30
N SER A 47 -12.19 8.47 -2.91
CA SER A 47 -13.39 8.52 -3.77
C SER A 47 -13.23 7.68 -5.04
N LEU A 48 -12.00 7.29 -5.39
CA LEU A 48 -11.71 6.49 -6.58
C LEU A 48 -11.49 5.01 -6.26
N LEU A 49 -11.79 4.57 -5.03
CA LEU A 49 -11.47 3.22 -4.60
C LEU A 49 -12.05 2.15 -5.52
N LEU A 50 -13.32 2.29 -5.90
CA LEU A 50 -13.98 1.33 -6.78
C LEU A 50 -13.38 1.36 -8.18
N ASP A 51 -13.07 2.54 -8.69
CA ASP A 51 -12.45 2.67 -10.01
C ASP A 51 -11.06 2.01 -10.02
N ILE A 52 -10.28 2.22 -8.97
CA ILE A 52 -8.95 1.63 -8.84
C ILE A 52 -9.08 0.10 -8.79
N LYS A 53 -10.03 -0.41 -8.03
CA LYS A 53 -10.29 -1.85 -7.94
C LYS A 53 -10.59 -2.45 -9.32
N ASN A 54 -11.40 -1.76 -10.12
CA ASN A 54 -11.81 -2.26 -11.42
C ASN A 54 -10.72 -2.13 -12.48
N LEU A 55 -9.93 -1.04 -12.45
CA LEU A 55 -8.91 -0.76 -13.46
C LEU A 55 -7.57 -1.42 -13.15
N TYR A 56 -7.22 -1.56 -11.88
CA TYR A 56 -5.92 -2.03 -11.44
C TYR A 56 -6.07 -3.18 -10.45
N LYS A 57 -6.61 -4.29 -10.95
CA LYS A 57 -6.97 -5.44 -10.09
C LYS A 57 -5.80 -6.02 -9.34
N LEU A 58 -4.66 -6.18 -10.00
CA LEU A 58 -3.46 -6.70 -9.34
C LEU A 58 -2.97 -5.74 -8.25
N GLN A 59 -2.85 -4.46 -8.59
CA GLN A 59 -2.35 -3.47 -7.65
C GLN A 59 -3.31 -3.29 -6.46
N TYR A 60 -4.62 -3.36 -6.72
CA TYR A 60 -5.62 -3.36 -5.65
C TYR A 60 -5.41 -4.55 -4.71
N GLN A 61 -5.19 -5.75 -5.27
CA GLN A 61 -4.91 -6.94 -4.47
C GLN A 61 -3.63 -6.77 -3.64
N ILE A 62 -2.60 -6.16 -4.21
CA ILE A 62 -1.37 -5.87 -3.48
C ILE A 62 -1.66 -4.94 -2.30
N GLY A 63 -2.51 -3.94 -2.50
CA GLY A 63 -2.94 -3.06 -1.41
C GLY A 63 -3.65 -3.81 -0.29
N VAL A 64 -4.52 -4.76 -0.64
CA VAL A 64 -5.20 -5.61 0.36
C VAL A 64 -4.17 -6.44 1.12
N GLU A 65 -3.22 -7.03 0.41
CA GLU A 65 -2.15 -7.81 1.05
C GLU A 65 -1.34 -6.94 2.03
N MET A 66 -1.09 -5.68 1.67
CA MET A 66 -0.36 -4.75 2.54
C MET A 66 -1.11 -4.49 3.84
N ILE A 67 -2.41 -4.17 3.77
CA ILE A 67 -3.16 -3.88 5.01
C ILE A 67 -3.27 -5.11 5.88
N ASP A 68 -3.37 -6.31 5.30
CA ASP A 68 -3.40 -7.56 6.05
C ASP A 68 -2.06 -7.82 6.77
N LYS A 69 -0.95 -7.61 6.07
CA LYS A 69 0.38 -7.78 6.66
C LYS A 69 0.68 -6.73 7.72
N PHE A 70 0.19 -5.51 7.51
CA PHE A 70 0.34 -4.43 8.46
C PHE A 70 -0.40 -4.75 9.77
N LYS A 71 -1.63 -5.26 9.66
CA LYS A 71 -2.40 -5.71 10.82
C LYS A 71 -1.70 -6.86 11.54
N GLU A 72 -1.18 -7.81 10.79
CA GLU A 72 -0.48 -8.97 11.33
C GLU A 72 0.76 -8.55 12.13
N LYS A 73 1.55 -7.60 11.60
CA LYS A 73 2.81 -7.21 12.21
C LYS A 73 2.66 -6.17 13.32
N PHE A 74 1.77 -5.19 13.15
CA PHE A 74 1.69 -4.03 14.04
C PHE A 74 0.40 -3.97 14.84
N ASP A 75 -0.55 -4.87 14.56
CA ASP A 75 -1.88 -4.88 15.19
C ASP A 75 -2.63 -3.54 14.99
N ILE A 76 -2.46 -2.97 13.81
CA ILE A 76 -3.10 -1.72 13.40
C ILE A 76 -4.00 -2.00 12.19
N ASP A 77 -5.28 -1.62 12.29
CA ASP A 77 -6.23 -1.74 11.20
C ASP A 77 -6.16 -0.49 10.32
N LEU A 78 -5.62 -0.64 9.11
CA LEU A 78 -5.64 0.43 8.13
C LEU A 78 -7.01 0.47 7.46
N PRO A 79 -7.59 1.68 7.23
CA PRO A 79 -8.88 1.79 6.54
C PRO A 79 -8.83 1.21 5.13
N ILE A 80 -9.96 0.69 4.66
CA ILE A 80 -10.06 0.13 3.31
C ILE A 80 -9.69 1.15 2.24
N ASP A 81 -9.92 2.44 2.50
CA ASP A 81 -9.54 3.51 1.56
C ASP A 81 -8.05 3.52 1.26
N GLU A 82 -7.22 3.05 2.19
CA GLU A 82 -5.77 2.99 2.01
C GLU A 82 -5.36 1.98 0.95
N VAL A 83 -6.17 0.95 0.72
CA VAL A 83 -5.92 -0.01 -0.36
C VAL A 83 -5.75 0.72 -1.68
N GLY A 84 -6.63 1.67 -1.97
CA GLY A 84 -6.54 2.45 -3.21
C GLY A 84 -5.30 3.31 -3.30
N PHE A 85 -4.94 3.99 -2.22
CA PHE A 85 -3.74 4.82 -2.20
C PHE A 85 -2.48 3.96 -2.36
N ILE A 86 -2.40 2.84 -1.67
CA ILE A 86 -1.28 1.90 -1.78
C ILE A 86 -1.21 1.35 -3.20
N ALA A 87 -2.34 0.94 -3.77
CA ALA A 87 -2.40 0.43 -5.13
C ALA A 87 -1.81 1.42 -6.13
N LEU A 88 -2.13 2.70 -6.01
CA LEU A 88 -1.61 3.73 -6.91
C LEU A 88 -0.10 3.90 -6.79
N HIS A 89 0.47 3.72 -5.61
CA HIS A 89 1.93 3.73 -5.47
C HIS A 89 2.55 2.63 -6.32
N PHE A 90 1.96 1.44 -6.34
CA PHE A 90 2.46 0.33 -7.15
C PHE A 90 2.22 0.57 -8.64
N VAL A 91 1.07 1.13 -9.02
CA VAL A 91 0.82 1.49 -10.42
C VAL A 91 1.90 2.46 -10.93
N ASN A 92 2.20 3.49 -10.14
CA ASN A 92 3.17 4.52 -10.53
C ASN A 92 4.61 4.01 -10.56
N ALA A 93 4.92 2.99 -9.79
CA ALA A 93 6.27 2.43 -9.71
C ALA A 93 6.48 1.27 -10.69
N GLN A 94 5.43 0.72 -11.26
CA GLN A 94 5.53 -0.43 -12.15
C GLN A 94 6.02 0.00 -13.53
N ASN A 95 7.04 -0.70 -14.02
CA ASN A 95 7.64 -0.43 -15.32
C ASN A 95 6.96 -1.24 -16.43
#